data_c7f280d4ed7e31499770be9d41666657
#
_entry.id   c7f280d4ed7e31499770be9d41666657
#
_cell.length_a   1.000
_cell.length_b   1.000
_cell.length_c   1.000
_cell.angle_alpha   90.00
_cell.angle_beta   90.00
_cell.angle_gamma   90.00
#
_symmetry.space_group_name_H-M   'P 1'
#
loop_
_entity.id
_entity.type
_entity.pdbx_description
1 polymer ?
#
loop_
_entity_poly.entity_id
_entity_poly.type
_entity_poly.pdbx_seq_one_letter_code
_entity_poly.pdbx_strand_id
1 'polypeptide(L)'
;LYRLKNLKALEVFDKSGRKIGEVEDIAIDYYEKNVLGFIMPKKFLSKKNFFSIEDIIIFGDTIVVDKISVYEGLKFSDIKGFNIINTMGKTIGNIEDLIVDKNFKILAMIGSKGFFYKFIKGKDIFLLQNSVLGKRNILYLGKDEVELKSLPHSIWREKDA
;
A
#
# COMPACT_ATOMS: atom_id res chain seq x y z
N LEU A 1 -8.09 2.37 -9.50
CA LEU A 1 -7.24 1.49 -8.68
C LEU A 1 -5.83 2.07 -8.58
N TYR A 2 -5.23 2.01 -7.39
CA TYR A 2 -3.87 2.48 -7.15
C TYR A 2 -3.02 1.33 -6.61
N ARG A 3 -1.73 1.34 -6.93
CA ARG A 3 -0.73 0.55 -6.22
C ARG A 3 -0.09 1.45 -5.17
N LEU A 4 0.11 0.94 -3.92
CA LEU A 4 0.67 1.79 -2.87
C LEU A 4 2.03 2.39 -3.23
N LYS A 5 2.86 1.63 -3.96
CA LYS A 5 4.16 2.16 -4.43
C LYS A 5 4.03 3.42 -5.30
N ASN A 6 2.91 3.61 -6.03
CA ASN A 6 2.69 4.77 -6.88
C ASN A 6 2.22 5.99 -6.08
N LEU A 7 1.78 5.79 -4.84
CA LEU A 7 1.41 6.86 -3.92
C LEU A 7 2.60 7.38 -3.11
N LYS A 8 3.71 6.63 -3.07
CA LYS A 8 4.96 7.09 -2.48
C LYS A 8 5.61 8.17 -3.35
N ALA A 9 6.32 9.09 -2.71
CA ALA A 9 6.93 10.27 -3.31
C ALA A 9 5.94 11.32 -3.85
N LEU A 10 4.62 11.19 -3.62
CA LEU A 10 3.70 12.30 -3.87
C LEU A 10 4.04 13.47 -2.96
N GLU A 11 4.11 14.66 -3.55
CA GLU A 11 4.38 15.89 -2.81
C GLU A 11 3.17 16.29 -1.96
N VAL A 12 3.45 16.73 -0.72
CA VAL A 12 2.43 17.12 0.25
C VAL A 12 2.56 18.60 0.59
N PHE A 13 1.45 19.31 0.48
CA PHE A 13 1.33 20.73 0.74
C PHE A 13 0.33 21.02 1.87
N ASP A 14 0.54 22.08 2.62
CA ASP A 14 -0.44 22.62 3.55
C ASP A 14 -1.47 23.52 2.83
N LYS A 15 -2.48 23.98 3.56
CA LYS A 15 -3.54 24.88 3.05
C LYS A 15 -3.04 26.21 2.51
N SER A 16 -1.84 26.63 2.90
CA SER A 16 -1.22 27.86 2.41
C SER A 16 -0.45 27.65 1.10
N GLY A 17 -0.42 26.42 0.57
CA GLY A 17 0.33 26.05 -0.63
C GLY A 17 1.82 25.83 -0.38
N ARG A 18 2.25 25.74 0.88
CA ARG A 18 3.64 25.46 1.23
C ARG A 18 3.90 23.97 1.22
N LYS A 19 4.92 23.50 0.50
CA LYS A 19 5.37 22.11 0.56
C LYS A 19 5.83 21.75 1.96
N ILE A 20 5.23 20.73 2.56
CA ILE A 20 5.54 20.24 3.91
C ILE A 20 6.27 18.91 3.92
N GLY A 21 6.26 18.15 2.84
CA GLY A 21 6.98 16.87 2.70
C GLY A 21 6.61 16.11 1.43
N GLU A 22 6.90 14.82 1.47
CA GLU A 22 6.54 13.82 0.46
C GLU A 22 6.08 12.55 1.16
N VAL A 23 5.24 11.75 0.52
CA VAL A 23 4.80 10.47 1.08
C VAL A 23 5.98 9.49 1.10
N GLU A 24 6.37 9.06 2.30
CA GLU A 24 7.40 8.04 2.53
C GLU A 24 6.79 6.66 2.75
N ASP A 25 5.70 6.58 3.54
CA ASP A 25 5.05 5.33 3.87
C ASP A 25 3.53 5.52 4.03
N ILE A 26 2.82 4.43 4.25
CA ILE A 26 1.37 4.41 4.27
C ILE A 26 0.89 3.67 5.52
N ALA A 27 0.05 4.34 6.30
CA ALA A 27 -0.61 3.78 7.47
C ALA A 27 -1.80 2.92 7.04
N ILE A 28 -1.89 1.70 7.55
CA ILE A 28 -2.91 0.73 7.15
C ILE A 28 -3.63 0.11 8.35
N ASP A 29 -4.90 -0.16 8.18
CA ASP A 29 -5.64 -1.13 8.98
C ASP A 29 -5.79 -2.41 8.16
N TYR A 30 -5.06 -3.45 8.57
CA TYR A 30 -5.06 -4.72 7.84
C TYR A 30 -6.41 -5.44 7.95
N TYR A 31 -7.04 -5.39 9.12
CA TYR A 31 -8.28 -6.13 9.38
C TYR A 31 -9.50 -5.44 8.79
N GLU A 32 -9.58 -4.12 8.91
CA GLU A 32 -10.61 -3.32 8.27
C GLU A 32 -10.34 -3.12 6.77
N LYS A 33 -9.15 -3.51 6.31
CA LYS A 33 -8.73 -3.44 4.89
C LYS A 33 -8.76 -2.02 4.34
N ASN A 34 -8.29 -1.06 5.13
CA ASN A 34 -8.28 0.35 4.76
C ASN A 34 -6.88 0.95 4.86
N VAL A 35 -6.60 1.90 3.98
CA VAL A 35 -5.54 2.89 4.21
C VAL A 35 -6.07 3.92 5.19
N LEU A 36 -5.34 4.16 6.28
CA LEU A 36 -5.72 5.16 7.30
C LEU A 36 -5.18 6.54 6.98
N GLY A 37 -4.09 6.62 6.25
CA GLY A 37 -3.43 7.86 5.89
C GLY A 37 -2.01 7.64 5.40
N PHE A 38 -1.25 8.72 5.33
CA PHE A 38 0.09 8.74 4.75
C PHE A 38 1.10 9.30 5.75
N ILE A 39 2.32 8.81 5.65
CA ILE A 39 3.43 9.13 6.53
C ILE A 39 4.51 9.82 5.71
N MET A 40 4.96 10.97 6.19
CA MET A 40 6.09 11.73 5.65
C MET A 40 7.37 11.43 6.44
N PRO A 41 8.56 11.76 5.93
CA PRO A 41 9.79 11.71 6.70
C PRO A 41 9.70 12.56 7.98
N LYS A 42 10.25 12.04 9.07
CA LYS A 42 10.31 12.78 10.34
C LYS A 42 11.24 13.97 10.20
N LYS A 43 10.78 15.15 10.61
CA LYS A 43 11.61 16.34 10.74
C LYS A 43 12.34 16.36 12.09
N PHE A 44 13.55 16.92 12.14
CA PHE A 44 14.40 16.92 13.34
C PHE A 44 13.70 17.45 14.60
N LEU A 45 12.84 18.46 14.49
CA LEU A 45 12.18 19.10 15.61
C LEU A 45 10.67 18.77 15.73
N SER A 46 10.12 17.87 14.92
CA SER A 46 8.71 17.54 14.95
C SER A 46 8.47 16.02 14.85
N LYS A 47 7.68 15.51 15.79
CA LYS A 47 7.18 14.13 15.73
C LYS A 47 5.98 13.98 14.78
N LYS A 48 5.35 15.09 14.37
CA LYS A 48 4.18 15.08 13.49
C LYS A 48 4.63 14.87 12.05
N ASN A 49 4.27 13.75 11.49
CA ASN A 49 4.62 13.35 10.13
C ASN A 49 3.54 12.50 9.45
N PHE A 50 2.35 12.44 10.02
CA PHE A 50 1.22 11.67 9.51
C PHE A 50 0.04 12.59 9.22
N PHE A 51 -0.72 12.30 8.18
CA PHE A 51 -2.04 12.84 7.93
C PHE A 51 -3.00 11.71 7.55
N SER A 52 -4.22 11.77 8.10
CA SER A 52 -5.27 10.79 7.82
C SER A 52 -5.89 11.05 6.45
N ILE A 53 -6.61 10.06 5.91
CA ILE A 53 -7.42 10.25 4.70
C ILE A 53 -8.42 11.40 4.86
N GLU A 54 -8.99 11.56 6.07
CA GLU A 54 -9.96 12.60 6.37
C GLU A 54 -9.35 14.01 6.40
N ASP A 55 -8.03 14.12 6.60
CA ASP A 55 -7.30 15.40 6.59
C ASP A 55 -6.94 15.85 5.16
N ILE A 56 -7.23 15.05 4.13
CA ILE A 56 -6.92 15.36 2.74
C ILE A 56 -7.99 16.31 2.18
N ILE A 57 -7.55 17.48 1.71
CA ILE A 57 -8.40 18.47 1.02
C ILE A 57 -8.41 18.19 -0.48
N ILE A 58 -7.23 17.91 -1.04
CA ILE A 58 -7.04 17.62 -2.48
C ILE A 58 -6.16 16.38 -2.61
N PHE A 59 -6.58 15.44 -3.44
CA PHE A 59 -5.81 14.25 -3.80
C PHE A 59 -5.71 14.12 -5.31
N GLY A 60 -4.48 14.18 -5.83
CA GLY A 60 -4.17 14.09 -7.26
C GLY A 60 -2.68 13.81 -7.47
N ASP A 61 -2.05 14.52 -8.40
CA ASP A 61 -0.60 14.46 -8.63
C ASP A 61 0.19 15.00 -7.43
N THR A 62 -0.47 15.79 -6.59
CA THR A 62 -0.01 16.27 -5.29
C THR A 62 -1.12 16.11 -4.26
N ILE A 63 -0.77 16.20 -2.99
CA ILE A 63 -1.71 16.10 -1.88
C ILE A 63 -1.72 17.42 -1.12
N VAL A 64 -2.91 17.98 -0.87
CA VAL A 64 -3.09 19.14 0.03
C VAL A 64 -3.81 18.67 1.28
N VAL A 65 -3.26 19.00 2.45
CA VAL A 65 -3.78 18.52 3.74
C VAL A 65 -4.16 19.67 4.68
N ASP A 66 -5.17 19.41 5.52
CA ASP A 66 -5.62 20.33 6.55
C ASP A 66 -4.65 20.38 7.75
N LYS A 67 -4.29 19.22 8.26
CA LYS A 67 -3.42 19.09 9.45
C LYS A 67 -2.56 17.84 9.40
N ILE A 68 -1.51 17.84 10.24
CA ILE A 68 -0.63 16.70 10.46
C ILE A 68 -0.61 16.32 11.94
N SER A 69 -0.42 15.02 12.21
CA SER A 69 -0.42 14.43 13.56
C SER A 69 0.71 13.41 13.72
N VAL A 70 0.70 12.66 14.82
CA VAL A 70 1.60 11.53 15.08
C VAL A 70 0.85 10.22 14.79
N TYR A 71 1.55 9.22 14.25
CA TYR A 71 1.02 7.88 14.04
C TYR A 71 2.00 6.82 14.56
N GLU A 72 1.48 5.86 15.31
CA GLU A 72 2.24 4.75 15.92
C GLU A 72 1.68 3.36 15.55
N GLY A 73 0.74 3.30 14.61
CA GLY A 73 0.12 2.04 14.18
C GLY A 73 0.90 1.33 13.07
N LEU A 74 0.24 0.32 12.48
CA LEU A 74 0.80 -0.52 11.43
C LEU A 74 1.02 0.27 10.14
N LYS A 75 2.21 0.11 9.55
CA LYS A 75 2.60 0.71 8.26
C LYS A 75 2.77 -0.37 7.21
N PHE A 76 2.66 0.01 5.95
CA PHE A 76 2.92 -0.92 4.86
C PHE A 76 4.36 -1.44 4.89
N SER A 77 5.35 -0.61 5.26
CA SER A 77 6.74 -1.06 5.41
C SER A 77 6.92 -2.17 6.44
N ASP A 78 6.06 -2.26 7.47
CA ASP A 78 6.17 -3.28 8.52
C ASP A 78 5.80 -4.68 8.02
N ILE A 79 4.95 -4.76 6.98
CA ILE A 79 4.50 -6.04 6.39
C ILE A 79 5.10 -6.32 5.02
N LYS A 80 5.73 -5.34 4.40
CA LYS A 80 6.41 -5.53 3.10
C LYS A 80 7.53 -6.55 3.24
N GLY A 81 7.54 -7.55 2.36
CA GLY A 81 8.48 -8.66 2.41
C GLY A 81 8.03 -9.84 3.28
N PHE A 82 6.92 -9.74 4.00
CA PHE A 82 6.39 -10.89 4.73
C PHE A 82 6.10 -12.05 3.79
N ASN A 83 6.40 -13.26 4.23
CA ASN A 83 6.02 -14.47 3.52
C ASN A 83 4.50 -14.63 3.50
N ILE A 84 3.96 -14.93 2.34
CA ILE A 84 2.60 -15.40 2.19
C ILE A 84 2.66 -16.93 2.22
N ILE A 85 2.00 -17.53 3.20
CA ILE A 85 1.97 -18.99 3.40
C ILE A 85 0.56 -19.51 3.17
N ASN A 86 0.43 -20.68 2.57
CA ASN A 86 -0.86 -21.35 2.41
C ASN A 86 -1.23 -22.18 3.66
N THR A 87 -2.40 -22.81 3.66
CA THR A 87 -2.92 -23.65 4.75
C THR A 87 -2.07 -24.91 5.02
N MET A 88 -1.18 -25.29 4.11
CA MET A 88 -0.22 -26.38 4.28
C MET A 88 1.13 -25.90 4.84
N GLY A 89 1.25 -24.61 5.21
CA GLY A 89 2.49 -24.01 5.70
C GLY A 89 3.54 -23.72 4.62
N LYS A 90 3.21 -23.89 3.33
CA LYS A 90 4.13 -23.62 2.23
C LYS A 90 4.14 -22.14 1.90
N THR A 91 5.33 -21.54 1.76
CA THR A 91 5.47 -20.17 1.21
C THR A 91 5.08 -20.17 -0.26
N ILE A 92 4.09 -19.34 -0.59
CA ILE A 92 3.56 -19.16 -1.94
C ILE A 92 3.93 -17.80 -2.55
N GLY A 93 4.51 -16.91 -1.77
CA GLY A 93 5.01 -15.60 -2.23
C GLY A 93 5.50 -14.75 -1.07
N ASN A 94 5.96 -13.52 -1.43
CA ASN A 94 6.34 -12.47 -0.47
C ASN A 94 5.61 -11.19 -0.86
N ILE A 95 5.11 -10.43 0.12
CA ILE A 95 4.43 -9.16 -0.16
C ILE A 95 5.38 -8.16 -0.77
N GLU A 96 5.01 -7.64 -1.94
CA GLU A 96 5.73 -6.55 -2.61
C GLU A 96 4.97 -5.23 -2.58
N ASP A 97 3.64 -5.29 -2.69
CA ASP A 97 2.80 -4.11 -2.82
C ASP A 97 1.33 -4.43 -2.47
N LEU A 98 0.50 -3.41 -2.33
CA LEU A 98 -0.95 -3.55 -2.17
C LEU A 98 -1.68 -2.82 -3.30
N ILE A 99 -2.89 -3.30 -3.61
CA ILE A 99 -3.83 -2.68 -4.52
C ILE A 99 -4.96 -2.07 -3.70
N VAL A 100 -5.23 -0.78 -3.91
CA VAL A 100 -6.31 -0.05 -3.26
C VAL A 100 -7.26 0.55 -4.29
N ASP A 101 -8.52 0.70 -3.91
CA ASP A 101 -9.51 1.40 -4.73
C ASP A 101 -9.47 2.93 -4.51
N LYS A 102 -10.37 3.64 -5.20
CA LYS A 102 -10.48 5.10 -5.09
C LYS A 102 -10.92 5.60 -3.70
N ASN A 103 -11.49 4.74 -2.89
CA ASN A 103 -11.91 5.04 -1.52
C ASN A 103 -10.85 4.59 -0.49
N PHE A 104 -9.63 4.29 -0.95
CA PHE A 104 -8.52 3.81 -0.13
C PHE A 104 -8.76 2.45 0.56
N LYS A 105 -9.72 1.65 0.05
CA LYS A 105 -9.91 0.28 0.51
C LYS A 105 -8.88 -0.65 -0.10
N ILE A 106 -8.24 -1.47 0.73
CA ILE A 106 -7.23 -2.44 0.29
C ILE A 106 -7.94 -3.68 -0.23
N LEU A 107 -7.79 -3.96 -1.52
CA LEU A 107 -8.45 -5.07 -2.20
C LEU A 107 -7.58 -6.32 -2.24
N ALA A 108 -6.28 -6.15 -2.51
CA ALA A 108 -5.40 -7.28 -2.74
C ALA A 108 -3.94 -6.97 -2.38
N MET A 109 -3.18 -8.02 -2.17
CA MET A 109 -1.73 -8.02 -2.07
C MET A 109 -1.12 -8.44 -3.41
N ILE A 110 -0.03 -7.80 -3.78
CA ILE A 110 0.83 -8.23 -4.87
C ILE A 110 2.02 -8.97 -4.25
N GLY A 111 2.23 -10.20 -4.66
CA GLY A 111 3.35 -11.01 -4.21
C GLY A 111 4.24 -11.50 -5.34
N SER A 112 5.41 -12.03 -4.98
CA SER A 112 6.30 -12.71 -5.91
C SER A 112 6.91 -13.96 -5.29
N LYS A 113 7.13 -15.00 -6.10
CA LYS A 113 7.74 -16.28 -5.70
C LYS A 113 9.28 -16.25 -5.73
N GLY A 114 9.91 -15.10 -5.41
CA GLY A 114 11.37 -14.95 -5.41
C GLY A 114 11.95 -14.33 -6.68
N PHE A 115 13.25 -14.00 -6.62
CA PHE A 115 13.92 -13.17 -7.64
C PHE A 115 13.91 -13.77 -9.04
N PHE A 116 14.08 -15.09 -9.15
CA PHE A 116 14.12 -15.79 -10.46
C PHE A 116 12.74 -15.95 -11.10
N TYR A 117 11.67 -16.11 -10.32
CA TYR A 117 10.31 -16.25 -10.85
C TYR A 117 9.75 -14.95 -11.41
N LYS A 118 10.27 -13.77 -10.98
CA LYS A 118 9.87 -12.46 -11.53
C LYS A 118 10.04 -12.34 -13.04
N PHE A 119 11.04 -13.03 -13.59
CA PHE A 119 11.36 -12.96 -15.01
C PHE A 119 10.52 -13.91 -15.87
N ILE A 120 9.89 -14.93 -15.27
CA ILE A 120 9.27 -16.02 -16.03
C ILE A 120 7.73 -16.01 -15.97
N LYS A 121 7.10 -15.63 -14.85
CA LYS A 121 5.66 -15.82 -14.63
C LYS A 121 4.85 -14.58 -14.17
N GLY A 122 5.46 -13.41 -14.03
CA GLY A 122 4.74 -12.23 -13.54
C GLY A 122 4.54 -12.21 -12.01
N LYS A 123 3.60 -11.38 -11.55
CA LYS A 123 3.30 -11.19 -10.12
C LYS A 123 1.98 -11.84 -9.78
N ASP A 124 1.93 -12.54 -8.65
CA ASP A 124 0.71 -13.14 -8.14
C ASP A 124 -0.11 -12.09 -7.38
N ILE A 125 -1.43 -12.17 -7.47
CA ILE A 125 -2.37 -11.33 -6.74
C ILE A 125 -3.14 -12.20 -5.75
N PHE A 126 -3.13 -11.77 -4.48
CA PHE A 126 -3.82 -12.44 -3.39
C PHE A 126 -4.88 -11.51 -2.81
N LEU A 127 -6.15 -11.92 -2.82
CA LEU A 127 -7.24 -11.13 -2.26
C LEU A 127 -7.05 -10.98 -0.74
N LEU A 128 -7.06 -9.76 -0.24
CA LEU A 128 -6.80 -9.48 1.18
C LEU A 128 -7.86 -10.12 2.10
N GLN A 129 -9.11 -10.23 1.62
CA GLN A 129 -10.21 -10.85 2.37
C GLN A 129 -9.98 -12.32 2.76
N ASN A 130 -9.09 -13.01 2.02
CA ASN A 130 -8.75 -14.41 2.26
C ASN A 130 -7.42 -14.55 3.02
N SER A 131 -7.05 -13.57 3.82
CA SER A 131 -5.75 -13.57 4.49
C SER A 131 -5.84 -13.16 5.96
N VAL A 132 -4.92 -13.68 6.76
CA VAL A 132 -4.76 -13.37 8.18
C VAL A 132 -3.34 -12.91 8.42
N LEU A 133 -3.19 -11.75 9.06
CA LEU A 133 -1.89 -11.19 9.43
C LEU A 133 -1.32 -11.90 10.66
N GLY A 134 -0.17 -12.54 10.51
CA GLY A 134 0.63 -13.08 11.60
C GLY A 134 1.75 -12.13 12.01
N LYS A 135 2.58 -12.55 12.96
CA LYS A 135 3.70 -11.74 13.48
C LYS A 135 4.78 -11.45 12.42
N ARG A 136 5.05 -12.39 11.51
CA ARG A 136 6.12 -12.29 10.48
C ARG A 136 5.73 -12.90 9.14
N ASN A 137 4.47 -13.26 8.98
CA ASN A 137 3.94 -13.86 7.76
C ASN A 137 2.46 -13.53 7.61
N ILE A 138 1.92 -13.85 6.46
CA ILE A 138 0.49 -13.78 6.18
C ILE A 138 0.01 -15.17 5.81
N LEU A 139 -0.98 -15.67 6.52
CA LEU A 139 -1.68 -16.90 6.18
C LEU A 139 -2.73 -16.58 5.12
N TYR A 140 -2.63 -17.25 3.97
CA TYR A 140 -3.59 -17.14 2.88
C TYR A 140 -4.52 -18.37 2.85
N LEU A 141 -5.82 -18.12 2.93
CA LEU A 141 -6.87 -19.13 3.00
C LEU A 141 -7.57 -19.36 1.65
N GLY A 142 -7.23 -18.58 0.62
CA GLY A 142 -7.81 -18.73 -0.71
C GLY A 142 -7.39 -20.05 -1.37
N LYS A 143 -8.31 -20.66 -2.12
CA LYS A 143 -8.07 -21.94 -2.80
C LYS A 143 -7.30 -21.80 -4.11
N ASP A 144 -7.42 -20.66 -4.77
CA ASP A 144 -6.82 -20.43 -6.09
C ASP A 144 -5.98 -19.15 -6.07
N GLU A 145 -4.72 -19.27 -6.53
CA GLU A 145 -3.90 -18.14 -6.88
C GLU A 145 -4.49 -17.54 -8.18
N VAL A 146 -4.94 -16.29 -8.12
CA VAL A 146 -5.32 -15.58 -9.34
C VAL A 146 -4.03 -15.13 -10.01
N GLU A 147 -3.53 -15.94 -10.95
CA GLU A 147 -2.45 -15.53 -11.85
C GLU A 147 -2.98 -14.48 -12.82
N LEU A 148 -2.79 -13.21 -12.51
CA LEU A 148 -2.90 -12.16 -13.53
C LEU A 148 -1.60 -12.17 -14.34
N LYS A 149 -1.59 -12.88 -15.47
CA LYS A 149 -0.54 -12.79 -16.48
C LYS A 149 -0.51 -11.37 -17.02
N SER A 150 0.46 -10.59 -16.56
CA SER A 150 0.76 -9.21 -16.99
C SER A 150 -0.44 -8.25 -17.01
N LEU A 151 -0.52 -7.39 -16.00
CA LEU A 151 -1.26 -6.14 -16.12
C LEU A 151 -0.46 -5.24 -17.07
N PRO A 152 -1.02 -4.83 -18.24
CA PRO A 152 -0.34 -3.89 -19.11
C PRO A 152 -0.07 -2.59 -18.34
N HIS A 153 1.11 -2.00 -18.53
CA HIS A 153 1.48 -0.72 -17.91
C HIS A 153 0.52 0.44 -18.20
N SER A 154 -0.35 0.28 -19.21
CA SER A 154 -1.30 1.29 -19.70
C SER A 154 -2.63 1.38 -18.92
N ILE A 155 -2.97 0.43 -18.07
CA ILE A 155 -4.25 0.44 -17.32
C ILE A 155 -4.29 1.50 -16.21
N TRP A 156 -3.15 2.13 -15.89
CA TRP A 156 -3.00 3.03 -14.73
C TRP A 156 -2.99 4.52 -15.09
N ARG A 157 -3.23 4.87 -16.35
CA ARG A 157 -3.50 6.23 -16.80
C ARG A 157 -4.82 6.24 -17.56
N GLU A 158 -5.94 6.22 -16.86
CA GLU A 158 -7.10 6.88 -17.41
C GLU A 158 -6.79 8.38 -17.45
N LYS A 159 -6.48 8.88 -18.64
CA LYS A 159 -6.66 10.28 -18.95
C LYS A 159 -8.16 10.51 -18.92
N ASP A 160 -8.62 11.23 -17.91
CA ASP A 160 -9.94 11.82 -17.95
C ASP A 160 -10.02 12.70 -19.18
N ALA A 161 -10.86 12.27 -20.12
CA ALA A 161 -11.37 13.12 -21.15
C ALA A 161 -12.61 13.85 -20.62
#